data_41b1b8e8b1c43ae205bdda6796709541
#
_entry.id   41b1b8e8b1c43ae205bdda6796709541
#
_cell.length_a   1.000
_cell.length_b   1.000
_cell.length_c   1.000
_cell.angle_alpha   90.00
_cell.angle_beta   90.00
_cell.angle_gamma   90.00
#
_symmetry.space_group_name_H-M   'P 1'
#
loop_
_entity.id
_entity.type
_entity.pdbx_description
1 polymer ?
#
loop_
_entity_poly.entity_id
_entity_poly.type
_entity_poly.pdbx_seq_one_letter_code
_entity_poly.pdbx_strand_id
1 'polypeptide(L)'
;MNYLESLEYLDELSTFGTKLGLGRIKQLVTYLDNPQTRYKTIHITGTNGKGSTSSMLSSILTTSNIKTGLYISPHLVSYTERIQIDGNPISEEDFADCISAVKTFVDKMVEDGEESPTQFEVITAAAFLYFAINKVEYAVIEVGLGGLLDSTNVVKPEVSVITNVAFEHAHLCGGTLEGIAEHKAGIIKDGVPVVTAAK
;
A
#
# COMPACT_ATOMS: atom_id res chain seq x y z
N MET A 1 -19.48 5.85 8.17
CA MET A 1 -19.81 6.27 6.78
C MET A 1 -20.33 5.05 6.03
N ASN A 2 -21.24 5.22 5.06
CA ASN A 2 -21.53 4.19 4.07
C ASN A 2 -20.47 4.23 2.94
N TYR A 3 -20.57 3.32 1.96
CA TYR A 3 -19.58 3.21 0.88
C TYR A 3 -19.49 4.48 0.04
N LEU A 4 -20.61 5.08 -0.36
CA LEU A 4 -20.61 6.32 -1.16
C LEU A 4 -19.99 7.49 -0.41
N GLU A 5 -20.33 7.65 0.86
CA GLU A 5 -19.72 8.68 1.73
C GLU A 5 -18.21 8.47 1.90
N SER A 6 -17.75 7.20 1.92
CA SER A 6 -16.31 6.91 1.98
C SER A 6 -15.60 7.28 0.68
N LEU A 7 -16.24 7.12 -0.48
CA LEU A 7 -15.70 7.56 -1.76
C LEU A 7 -15.65 9.09 -1.86
N GLU A 8 -16.68 9.79 -1.41
CA GLU A 8 -16.71 11.27 -1.37
C GLU A 8 -15.56 11.80 -0.50
N TYR A 9 -15.37 11.23 0.69
CA TYR A 9 -14.25 11.59 1.56
C TYR A 9 -12.88 11.36 0.90
N LEU A 10 -12.70 10.23 0.22
CA LEU A 10 -11.46 9.95 -0.51
C LEU A 10 -11.24 10.90 -1.68
N ASP A 11 -12.32 11.32 -2.34
CA ASP A 11 -12.24 12.28 -3.45
C ASP A 11 -11.84 13.68 -2.95
N GLU A 12 -12.36 14.13 -1.82
CA GLU A 12 -11.91 15.36 -1.15
C GLU A 12 -10.40 15.34 -0.90
N LEU A 13 -9.86 14.22 -0.40
CA LEU A 13 -8.41 14.04 -0.18
C LEU A 13 -7.61 14.02 -1.47
N SER A 14 -8.20 13.67 -2.61
CA SER A 14 -7.52 13.64 -3.91
C SER A 14 -7.02 15.02 -4.34
N THR A 15 -7.66 16.09 -3.86
CA THR A 15 -7.28 17.49 -4.13
C THR A 15 -5.86 17.82 -3.64
N PHE A 16 -5.34 17.08 -2.66
CA PHE A 16 -3.95 17.24 -2.17
C PHE A 16 -2.90 16.71 -3.16
N GLY A 17 -3.31 15.95 -4.19
CA GLY A 17 -2.43 15.37 -5.19
C GLY A 17 -1.46 14.33 -4.63
N THR A 18 -0.39 14.08 -5.38
CA THR A 18 0.67 13.14 -4.96
C THR A 18 1.70 13.89 -4.12
N LYS A 19 1.80 13.54 -2.85
CA LYS A 19 2.83 14.04 -1.93
C LYS A 19 3.70 12.86 -1.47
N LEU A 20 4.94 12.83 -1.93
CA LEU A 20 5.91 11.82 -1.50
C LEU A 20 6.41 12.09 -0.08
N GLY A 21 6.62 11.02 0.68
CA GLY A 21 7.17 11.11 2.03
C GLY A 21 6.52 10.11 2.97
N LEU A 22 7.26 9.70 4.01
CA LEU A 22 6.80 8.68 4.95
C LEU A 22 6.28 9.25 6.28
N GLY A 23 6.38 10.57 6.50
CA GLY A 23 6.01 11.18 7.79
C GLY A 23 4.54 10.94 8.15
N ARG A 24 3.62 11.37 7.28
CA ARG A 24 2.17 11.26 7.49
C ARG A 24 1.69 9.82 7.67
N ILE A 25 2.10 8.92 6.77
CA ILE A 25 1.70 7.51 6.87
C ILE A 25 2.26 6.83 8.12
N LYS A 26 3.50 7.13 8.53
CA LYS A 26 4.08 6.60 9.77
C LYS A 26 3.29 7.06 11.01
N GLN A 27 2.91 8.32 11.08
CA GLN A 27 2.04 8.81 12.13
C GLN A 27 0.70 8.11 12.11
N LEU A 28 0.03 8.05 10.95
CA LEU A 28 -1.28 7.43 10.81
C LEU A 28 -1.29 5.96 11.25
N VAL A 29 -0.31 5.15 10.80
CA VAL A 29 -0.25 3.74 11.24
C VAL A 29 0.11 3.62 12.72
N THR A 30 0.83 4.59 13.30
CA THR A 30 1.08 4.61 14.75
C THR A 30 -0.20 4.85 15.54
N TYR A 31 -1.05 5.77 15.11
CA TYR A 31 -2.38 5.98 15.72
C TYR A 31 -3.27 4.74 15.61
N LEU A 32 -3.09 3.94 14.56
CA LEU A 32 -3.79 2.67 14.33
C LEU A 32 -3.15 1.47 15.06
N ASP A 33 -2.16 1.69 15.93
CA ASP A 33 -1.40 0.64 16.63
C ASP A 33 -0.65 -0.29 15.65
N ASN A 34 -0.04 0.29 14.62
CA ASN A 34 0.84 -0.35 13.64
C ASN A 34 0.29 -1.67 13.06
N PRO A 35 -0.89 -1.66 12.42
CA PRO A 35 -1.54 -2.87 11.93
C PRO A 35 -0.68 -3.65 10.94
N GLN A 36 0.17 -2.97 10.14
CA GLN A 36 1.07 -3.57 9.16
C GLN A 36 2.14 -4.49 9.76
N THR A 37 2.32 -4.50 11.07
CA THR A 37 3.30 -5.36 11.76
C THR A 37 2.69 -6.67 12.27
N ARG A 38 1.39 -6.88 12.09
CA ARG A 38 0.65 -8.02 12.66
C ARG A 38 0.61 -9.26 11.77
N TYR A 39 1.19 -9.18 10.59
CA TYR A 39 1.28 -10.25 9.59
C TYR A 39 2.57 -10.10 8.78
N LYS A 40 2.95 -11.15 8.07
CA LYS A 40 4.12 -11.13 7.19
C LYS A 40 3.80 -10.42 5.88
N THR A 41 4.78 -9.75 5.28
CA THR A 41 4.57 -9.03 4.02
C THR A 41 5.54 -9.43 2.95
N ILE A 42 5.10 -9.39 1.69
CA ILE A 42 5.92 -9.41 0.48
C ILE A 42 5.72 -8.05 -0.19
N HIS A 43 6.81 -7.32 -0.40
CA HIS A 43 6.74 -5.94 -0.91
C HIS A 43 7.26 -5.86 -2.34
N ILE A 44 6.45 -5.37 -3.27
CA ILE A 44 6.71 -5.47 -4.71
C ILE A 44 6.72 -4.09 -5.34
N THR A 45 7.84 -3.75 -5.99
CA THR A 45 7.98 -2.57 -6.85
C THR A 45 8.42 -2.93 -8.25
N GLY A 46 8.44 -1.96 -9.13
CA GLY A 46 8.91 -2.05 -10.52
C GLY A 46 8.23 -1.03 -11.41
N THR A 47 8.68 -0.88 -12.63
CA THR A 47 7.99 -0.07 -13.63
C THR A 47 6.77 -0.82 -14.14
N ASN A 48 6.96 -2.00 -14.71
CA ASN A 48 5.90 -2.84 -15.26
C ASN A 48 5.79 -4.17 -14.50
N GLY A 49 4.61 -4.78 -14.51
CA GLY A 49 4.40 -6.12 -14.00
C GLY A 49 4.23 -6.24 -12.48
N LYS A 50 4.19 -5.13 -11.73
CA LYS A 50 3.93 -5.12 -10.28
C LYS A 50 2.65 -5.87 -9.94
N GLY A 51 1.51 -5.40 -10.43
CA GLY A 51 0.19 -6.00 -10.16
C GLY A 51 0.09 -7.46 -10.61
N SER A 52 0.64 -7.80 -11.79
CA SER A 52 0.67 -9.20 -12.26
C SER A 52 1.47 -10.10 -11.32
N THR A 53 2.66 -9.67 -10.89
CA THR A 53 3.50 -10.40 -9.95
C THR A 53 2.81 -10.53 -8.59
N SER A 54 2.19 -9.45 -8.10
CA SER A 54 1.45 -9.42 -6.84
C SER A 54 0.28 -10.41 -6.88
N SER A 55 -0.52 -10.41 -7.95
CA SER A 55 -1.65 -11.31 -8.12
C SER A 55 -1.22 -12.78 -8.23
N MET A 56 -0.15 -13.08 -8.97
CA MET A 56 0.39 -14.43 -9.07
C MET A 56 0.88 -14.95 -7.71
N LEU A 57 1.64 -14.15 -6.96
CA LEU A 57 2.12 -14.52 -5.63
C LEU A 57 0.97 -14.72 -4.64
N SER A 58 -0.01 -13.82 -4.62
CA SER A 58 -1.20 -13.96 -3.79
C SER A 58 -1.94 -15.25 -4.11
N SER A 59 -2.14 -15.58 -5.39
CA SER A 59 -2.80 -16.81 -5.84
C SER A 59 -2.04 -18.08 -5.39
N ILE A 60 -0.71 -18.08 -5.48
CA ILE A 60 0.13 -19.21 -5.03
C ILE A 60 -0.02 -19.43 -3.53
N LEU A 61 0.05 -18.36 -2.73
CA LEU A 61 -0.10 -18.45 -1.28
C LEU A 61 -1.50 -18.95 -0.89
N THR A 62 -2.54 -18.35 -1.46
CA THR A 62 -3.94 -18.77 -1.22
C THR A 62 -4.18 -20.22 -1.59
N THR A 63 -3.67 -20.67 -2.75
CA THR A 63 -3.79 -22.07 -3.17
C THR A 63 -3.02 -23.03 -2.25
N SER A 64 -2.01 -22.51 -1.55
CA SER A 64 -1.26 -23.24 -0.51
C SER A 64 -1.94 -23.23 0.85
N ASN A 65 -3.20 -22.78 0.95
CA ASN A 65 -4.00 -22.63 2.16
C ASN A 65 -3.40 -21.63 3.18
N ILE A 66 -2.69 -20.64 2.70
CA ILE A 66 -2.19 -19.52 3.51
C ILE A 66 -3.16 -18.36 3.34
N LYS A 67 -3.78 -17.88 4.42
CA LYS A 67 -4.70 -16.74 4.36
C LYS A 67 -3.94 -15.49 3.94
N THR A 68 -4.23 -14.98 2.75
CA THR A 68 -3.40 -14.00 2.05
C THR A 68 -4.16 -12.73 1.72
N GLY A 69 -3.64 -11.59 2.19
CA GLY A 69 -4.03 -10.26 1.74
C GLY A 69 -3.32 -9.88 0.44
N LEU A 70 -3.99 -9.11 -0.40
CA LEU A 70 -3.43 -8.49 -1.60
C LEU A 70 -3.80 -7.02 -1.64
N TYR A 71 -2.80 -6.15 -1.73
CA TYR A 71 -2.97 -4.71 -1.95
C TYR A 71 -2.35 -4.30 -3.28
N ILE A 72 -3.15 -3.75 -4.18
CA ILE A 72 -2.75 -3.33 -5.55
C ILE A 72 -3.25 -1.93 -5.87
N SER A 73 -2.61 -1.28 -6.85
CA SER A 73 -3.05 0.02 -7.37
C SER A 73 -2.58 0.25 -8.82
N PRO A 74 -3.35 1.02 -9.61
CA PRO A 74 -4.71 1.48 -9.35
C PRO A 74 -5.75 0.36 -9.51
N HIS A 75 -7.03 0.66 -9.25
CA HIS A 75 -8.15 -0.22 -9.62
C HIS A 75 -8.59 0.04 -11.08
N LEU A 76 -9.39 -0.86 -11.63
CA LEU A 76 -9.98 -0.71 -12.97
C LEU A 76 -11.40 -0.14 -12.92
N VAL A 77 -12.22 -0.60 -11.98
CA VAL A 77 -13.64 -0.25 -11.86
C VAL A 77 -13.97 0.28 -10.46
N SER A 78 -13.56 -0.43 -9.39
CA SER A 78 -13.95 -0.16 -8.02
C SER A 78 -12.76 -0.10 -7.07
N TYR A 79 -12.81 0.79 -6.07
CA TYR A 79 -11.83 0.87 -5.00
C TYR A 79 -11.68 -0.45 -4.24
N THR A 80 -12.73 -1.27 -4.17
CA THR A 80 -12.70 -2.58 -3.51
C THR A 80 -11.69 -3.55 -4.13
N GLU A 81 -11.39 -3.40 -5.43
CA GLU A 81 -10.38 -4.20 -6.13
C GLU A 81 -8.98 -4.07 -5.51
N ARG A 82 -8.69 -2.92 -4.89
CA ARG A 82 -7.36 -2.62 -4.34
C ARG A 82 -7.02 -3.45 -3.11
N ILE A 83 -8.01 -3.97 -2.40
CA ILE A 83 -7.87 -4.69 -1.13
C ILE A 83 -8.59 -6.02 -1.24
N GLN A 84 -7.84 -7.12 -1.22
CA GLN A 84 -8.42 -8.46 -1.38
C GLN A 84 -7.91 -9.39 -0.29
N ILE A 85 -8.70 -10.38 0.08
CA ILE A 85 -8.28 -11.52 0.91
C ILE A 85 -8.67 -12.80 0.19
N ASP A 86 -7.71 -13.70 0.00
CA ASP A 86 -7.87 -14.99 -0.68
C ASP A 86 -8.53 -14.86 -2.06
N GLY A 87 -8.16 -13.81 -2.80
CA GLY A 87 -8.66 -13.50 -4.14
C GLY A 87 -10.03 -12.82 -4.19
N ASN A 88 -10.65 -12.56 -3.03
CA ASN A 88 -11.94 -11.88 -2.96
C ASN A 88 -11.73 -10.41 -2.59
N PRO A 89 -12.24 -9.45 -3.39
CA PRO A 89 -12.24 -8.04 -3.04
C PRO A 89 -12.95 -7.79 -1.69
N ILE A 90 -12.49 -6.80 -0.96
CA ILE A 90 -13.15 -6.30 0.25
C ILE A 90 -14.61 -5.92 -0.08
N SER A 91 -15.55 -6.19 0.80
CA SER A 91 -16.92 -5.74 0.64
C SER A 91 -17.01 -4.20 0.72
N GLU A 92 -18.03 -3.62 0.10
CA GLU A 92 -18.30 -2.16 0.21
C GLU A 92 -18.52 -1.75 1.67
N GLU A 93 -19.15 -2.59 2.48
CA GLU A 93 -19.39 -2.37 3.91
C GLU A 93 -18.07 -2.36 4.68
N ASP A 94 -17.25 -3.42 4.56
CA ASP A 94 -15.94 -3.49 5.23
C ASP A 94 -15.00 -2.36 4.78
N PHE A 95 -15.05 -1.98 3.49
CA PHE A 95 -14.27 -0.86 2.96
C PHE A 95 -14.67 0.44 3.66
N ALA A 96 -15.97 0.72 3.72
CA ALA A 96 -16.51 1.91 4.38
C ALA A 96 -16.16 1.93 5.88
N ASP A 97 -16.23 0.79 6.55
CA ASP A 97 -15.87 0.65 7.96
C ASP A 97 -14.39 0.92 8.19
N CYS A 98 -13.51 0.36 7.36
CA CYS A 98 -12.07 0.61 7.44
C CYS A 98 -11.73 2.08 7.17
N ILE A 99 -12.32 2.70 6.14
CA ILE A 99 -12.11 4.13 5.85
C ILE A 99 -12.64 4.99 6.98
N SER A 100 -13.81 4.67 7.57
CA SER A 100 -14.37 5.40 8.72
C SER A 100 -13.47 5.34 9.94
N ALA A 101 -12.93 4.15 10.23
CA ALA A 101 -11.99 3.97 11.33
C ALA A 101 -10.71 4.78 11.13
N VAL A 102 -10.12 4.72 9.91
CA VAL A 102 -8.92 5.50 9.58
C VAL A 102 -9.20 6.99 9.65
N LYS A 103 -10.35 7.46 9.13
CA LYS A 103 -10.76 8.87 9.16
C LYS A 103 -10.75 9.42 10.58
N THR A 104 -11.23 8.66 11.57
CA THR A 104 -11.22 9.09 12.98
C THR A 104 -9.82 9.49 13.46
N PHE A 105 -8.79 8.76 13.02
CA PHE A 105 -7.40 9.07 13.37
C PHE A 105 -6.81 10.18 12.49
N VAL A 106 -7.25 10.31 11.24
CA VAL A 106 -6.89 11.46 10.40
C VAL A 106 -7.41 12.76 11.02
N ASP A 107 -8.68 12.77 11.44
CA ASP A 107 -9.28 13.94 12.09
C ASP A 107 -8.48 14.33 13.35
N LYS A 108 -8.10 13.33 14.16
CA LYS A 108 -7.26 13.55 15.35
C LYS A 108 -5.87 14.09 14.99
N MET A 109 -5.22 13.56 13.95
CA MET A 109 -3.92 14.09 13.49
C MET A 109 -4.02 15.57 13.12
N VAL A 110 -5.09 15.96 12.42
CA VAL A 110 -5.33 17.34 12.01
C VAL A 110 -5.63 18.24 13.24
N GLU A 111 -6.42 17.74 14.19
CA GLU A 111 -6.67 18.44 15.47
C GLU A 111 -5.39 18.64 16.28
N ASP A 112 -4.47 17.70 16.26
CA ASP A 112 -3.16 17.77 16.90
C ASP A 112 -2.16 18.68 16.14
N GLY A 113 -2.60 19.27 15.01
CA GLY A 113 -1.79 20.21 14.20
C GLY A 113 -0.87 19.55 13.19
N GLU A 114 -1.05 18.25 12.93
CA GLU A 114 -0.28 17.49 11.95
C GLU A 114 -0.82 17.64 10.52
N GLU A 115 0.02 17.37 9.53
CA GLU A 115 -0.39 17.43 8.12
C GLU A 115 -1.38 16.32 7.78
N SER A 116 -2.49 16.66 7.13
CA SER A 116 -3.49 15.70 6.66
C SER A 116 -2.87 14.68 5.70
N PRO A 117 -3.10 13.36 5.91
CA PRO A 117 -2.72 12.33 4.98
C PRO A 117 -3.41 12.50 3.61
N THR A 118 -2.74 12.03 2.57
CA THR A 118 -3.29 11.95 1.21
C THR A 118 -4.27 10.80 1.07
N GLN A 119 -5.09 10.83 0.00
CA GLN A 119 -5.98 9.73 -0.37
C GLN A 119 -5.26 8.37 -0.37
N PHE A 120 -4.08 8.29 -1.00
CA PHE A 120 -3.34 7.03 -1.10
C PHE A 120 -2.84 6.55 0.27
N GLU A 121 -2.42 7.45 1.15
CA GLU A 121 -2.01 7.11 2.51
C GLU A 121 -3.19 6.56 3.33
N VAL A 122 -4.37 7.15 3.20
CA VAL A 122 -5.60 6.69 3.88
C VAL A 122 -6.00 5.29 3.39
N ILE A 123 -6.03 5.06 2.07
CA ILE A 123 -6.37 3.74 1.51
C ILE A 123 -5.33 2.70 1.91
N THR A 124 -4.04 3.04 1.91
CA THR A 124 -2.96 2.15 2.35
C THR A 124 -3.13 1.76 3.83
N ALA A 125 -3.42 2.72 4.70
CA ALA A 125 -3.68 2.45 6.11
C ALA A 125 -4.94 1.60 6.32
N ALA A 126 -6.01 1.83 5.55
CA ALA A 126 -7.22 1.02 5.58
C ALA A 126 -6.96 -0.43 5.15
N ALA A 127 -6.14 -0.64 4.11
CA ALA A 127 -5.72 -1.98 3.70
C ALA A 127 -4.94 -2.70 4.82
N PHE A 128 -3.99 -2.02 5.46
CA PHE A 128 -3.25 -2.59 6.58
C PHE A 128 -4.16 -2.95 7.75
N LEU A 129 -5.10 -2.09 8.08
CA LEU A 129 -6.09 -2.34 9.14
C LEU A 129 -6.97 -3.53 8.80
N TYR A 130 -7.50 -3.62 7.59
CA TYR A 130 -8.34 -4.72 7.12
C TYR A 130 -7.64 -6.06 7.21
N PHE A 131 -6.38 -6.14 6.77
CA PHE A 131 -5.58 -7.36 6.86
C PHE A 131 -5.32 -7.78 8.31
N ALA A 132 -5.04 -6.84 9.19
CA ALA A 132 -4.83 -7.11 10.62
C ALA A 132 -6.10 -7.62 11.33
N ILE A 133 -7.26 -6.98 11.08
CA ILE A 133 -8.55 -7.39 11.64
C ILE A 133 -8.89 -8.82 11.18
N ASN A 134 -8.68 -9.11 9.92
CA ASN A 134 -8.96 -10.40 9.32
C ASN A 134 -7.89 -11.46 9.60
N LYS A 135 -6.81 -11.11 10.31
CA LYS A 135 -5.73 -12.03 10.69
C LYS A 135 -5.14 -12.77 9.51
N VAL A 136 -4.82 -12.05 8.42
CA VAL A 136 -4.09 -12.66 7.31
C VAL A 136 -2.71 -13.13 7.80
N GLU A 137 -2.20 -14.20 7.24
CA GLU A 137 -0.85 -14.71 7.55
C GLU A 137 0.21 -13.97 6.75
N TYR A 138 -0.09 -13.74 5.46
CA TYR A 138 0.74 -12.96 4.55
C TYR A 138 -0.07 -11.87 3.85
N ALA A 139 0.57 -10.75 3.57
CA ALA A 139 0.04 -9.73 2.67
C ALA A 139 1.05 -9.44 1.56
N VAL A 140 0.60 -9.53 0.33
CA VAL A 140 1.34 -9.10 -0.86
C VAL A 140 0.99 -7.65 -1.13
N ILE A 141 1.98 -6.77 -1.02
CA ILE A 141 1.81 -5.31 -1.06
C ILE A 141 2.50 -4.75 -2.31
N GLU A 142 1.72 -4.21 -3.23
CA GLU A 142 2.22 -3.49 -4.39
C GLU A 142 2.54 -2.03 -4.03
N VAL A 143 3.70 -1.55 -4.43
CA VAL A 143 4.10 -0.13 -4.35
C VAL A 143 3.27 0.69 -5.33
N GLY A 144 2.72 1.81 -4.88
CA GLY A 144 1.99 2.73 -5.74
C GLY A 144 2.92 3.47 -6.71
N LEU A 145 3.99 4.09 -6.17
CA LEU A 145 4.93 4.88 -6.98
C LEU A 145 6.36 4.82 -6.44
N GLY A 146 7.30 4.47 -7.32
CA GLY A 146 8.74 4.44 -6.99
C GLY A 146 9.09 3.35 -5.99
N GLY A 147 9.08 3.66 -4.71
CA GLY A 147 9.36 2.72 -3.61
C GLY A 147 9.83 3.43 -2.34
N LEU A 148 10.96 4.12 -2.38
CA LEU A 148 11.62 4.74 -1.22
C LEU A 148 10.68 5.59 -0.36
N LEU A 149 9.88 6.44 -0.99
CA LEU A 149 8.97 7.39 -0.33
C LEU A 149 7.50 7.02 -0.51
N ASP A 150 7.22 5.81 -1.00
CA ASP A 150 5.85 5.32 -1.16
C ASP A 150 5.22 4.97 0.18
N SER A 151 3.93 5.24 0.34
CA SER A 151 3.19 5.01 1.59
C SER A 151 3.24 3.56 2.06
N THR A 152 3.41 2.61 1.14
CA THR A 152 3.55 1.19 1.48
C THR A 152 4.89 0.86 2.13
N ASN A 153 5.91 1.73 2.01
CA ASN A 153 7.27 1.47 2.49
C ASN A 153 7.46 1.62 4.00
N VAL A 154 6.38 1.55 4.76
CA VAL A 154 6.36 1.43 6.23
C VAL A 154 6.33 -0.02 6.70
N VAL A 155 6.28 -0.98 5.77
CA VAL A 155 6.36 -2.42 6.08
C VAL A 155 7.82 -2.88 6.20
N LYS A 156 8.02 -3.96 6.97
CA LYS A 156 9.27 -4.75 6.96
C LYS A 156 8.96 -6.11 6.36
N PRO A 157 9.24 -6.31 5.05
CA PRO A 157 8.81 -7.52 4.36
C PRO A 157 9.73 -8.72 4.66
N GLU A 158 9.20 -9.94 4.45
CA GLU A 158 9.99 -11.19 4.40
C GLU A 158 10.85 -11.27 3.12
N VAL A 159 10.36 -10.64 2.02
CA VAL A 159 11.08 -10.51 0.75
C VAL A 159 10.67 -9.24 0.02
N SER A 160 11.64 -8.54 -0.56
CA SER A 160 11.41 -7.42 -1.48
C SER A 160 11.56 -7.88 -2.92
N VAL A 161 10.64 -7.46 -3.79
CA VAL A 161 10.65 -7.83 -5.21
C VAL A 161 10.74 -6.58 -6.08
N ILE A 162 11.67 -6.55 -7.03
CA ILE A 162 11.80 -5.50 -8.04
C ILE A 162 11.58 -6.15 -9.41
N THR A 163 10.42 -5.95 -10.02
CA THR A 163 10.06 -6.62 -11.27
C THR A 163 10.94 -6.16 -12.45
N ASN A 164 11.12 -4.86 -12.60
CA ASN A 164 12.03 -4.24 -13.56
C ASN A 164 12.25 -2.76 -13.25
N VAL A 165 13.20 -2.15 -13.97
CA VAL A 165 13.45 -0.70 -13.92
C VAL A 165 13.46 -0.17 -15.37
N ALA A 166 12.59 0.81 -15.64
CA ALA A 166 12.52 1.52 -16.90
C ALA A 166 12.08 2.97 -16.64
N PHE A 167 12.17 3.83 -17.64
CA PHE A 167 11.75 5.23 -17.53
C PHE A 167 10.24 5.34 -17.27
N GLU A 168 9.89 5.75 -16.06
CA GLU A 168 8.52 6.04 -15.63
C GLU A 168 8.58 6.99 -14.43
N HIS A 169 7.68 7.99 -14.39
CA HIS A 169 7.61 8.96 -13.28
C HIS A 169 8.95 9.62 -12.91
N ALA A 170 9.84 9.81 -13.88
CA ALA A 170 11.20 10.30 -13.65
C ALA A 170 11.24 11.61 -12.85
N HIS A 171 10.28 12.52 -13.08
CA HIS A 171 10.17 13.81 -12.37
C HIS A 171 9.92 13.65 -10.86
N LEU A 172 9.42 12.50 -10.39
CA LEU A 172 9.21 12.19 -8.97
C LEU A 172 10.30 11.27 -8.39
N CYS A 173 11.11 10.66 -9.25
CA CYS A 173 12.11 9.65 -8.90
C CYS A 173 13.52 10.05 -9.35
N GLY A 174 13.92 11.29 -9.14
CA GLY A 174 15.30 11.77 -9.37
C GLY A 174 15.66 12.11 -10.81
N GLY A 175 14.72 12.05 -11.78
CA GLY A 175 14.92 12.56 -13.15
C GLY A 175 15.71 11.64 -14.10
N THR A 176 16.38 10.60 -13.60
CA THR A 176 17.24 9.68 -14.36
C THR A 176 16.84 8.23 -14.14
N LEU A 177 17.36 7.31 -14.94
CA LEU A 177 17.14 5.87 -14.74
C LEU A 177 17.76 5.39 -13.43
N GLU A 178 18.92 5.91 -13.07
CA GLU A 178 19.60 5.67 -11.81
C GLU A 178 18.73 6.12 -10.62
N GLY A 179 18.18 7.33 -10.68
CA GLY A 179 17.29 7.85 -9.65
C GLY A 179 16.02 7.00 -9.50
N ILE A 180 15.44 6.53 -10.61
CA ILE A 180 14.32 5.58 -10.60
C ILE A 180 14.73 4.26 -9.94
N ALA A 181 15.93 3.74 -10.25
CA ALA A 181 16.46 2.52 -9.65
C ALA A 181 16.68 2.69 -8.14
N GLU A 182 17.23 3.81 -7.70
CA GLU A 182 17.42 4.15 -6.27
C GLU A 182 16.08 4.23 -5.54
N HIS A 183 15.07 4.90 -6.14
CA HIS A 183 13.73 4.94 -5.55
C HIS A 183 13.12 3.55 -5.39
N LYS A 184 13.25 2.67 -6.40
CA LYS A 184 12.75 1.29 -6.32
C LYS A 184 13.55 0.47 -5.30
N ALA A 185 14.86 0.61 -5.28
CA ALA A 185 15.74 -0.04 -4.29
C ALA A 185 15.44 0.38 -2.84
N GLY A 186 14.77 1.52 -2.65
CA GLY A 186 14.36 2.00 -1.31
C GLY A 186 13.41 1.09 -0.55
N ILE A 187 12.82 0.06 -1.20
CA ILE A 187 12.04 -0.97 -0.50
C ILE A 187 12.90 -2.09 0.10
N ILE A 188 14.19 -2.14 -0.24
CA ILE A 188 15.14 -3.14 0.30
C ILE A 188 15.39 -2.81 1.77
N LYS A 189 15.36 -3.82 2.62
CA LYS A 189 15.61 -3.70 4.06
C LYS A 189 16.75 -4.58 4.48
N ASP A 190 17.50 -4.13 5.49
CA ASP A 190 18.61 -4.89 6.04
C ASP A 190 18.17 -6.29 6.51
N GLY A 191 18.90 -7.30 6.07
CA GLY A 191 18.63 -8.70 6.40
C GLY A 191 17.42 -9.31 5.68
N VAL A 192 16.81 -8.60 4.71
CA VAL A 192 15.68 -9.09 3.93
C VAL A 192 16.13 -9.52 2.53
N PRO A 193 15.80 -10.74 2.08
CA PRO A 193 16.08 -11.18 0.72
C PRO A 193 15.46 -10.27 -0.34
N VAL A 194 16.16 -10.12 -1.48
CA VAL A 194 15.69 -9.36 -2.64
C VAL A 194 15.65 -10.28 -3.86
N VAL A 195 14.53 -10.24 -4.57
CA VAL A 195 14.36 -10.88 -5.88
C VAL A 195 14.19 -9.79 -6.93
N THR A 196 15.00 -9.82 -7.96
CA THR A 196 14.91 -8.82 -9.04
C THR A 196 15.05 -9.45 -10.41
N ALA A 197 14.29 -8.92 -11.38
CA ALA A 197 14.46 -9.16 -12.81
C ALA A 197 15.02 -7.94 -13.54
N ALA A 198 15.39 -6.87 -12.83
CA ALA A 198 16.11 -5.73 -13.39
C ALA A 198 17.52 -6.18 -13.87
N LYS A 199 17.90 -5.68 -15.05
CA LYS A 199 19.20 -5.95 -15.69
C LYS A 199 20.04 -4.69 -15.70
#